data_35d37444021fc0f9865e0cd8e7879a7f
#
_entry.id   35d37444021fc0f9865e0cd8e7879a7f
#
_cell.length_a   1.000
_cell.length_b   1.000
_cell.length_c   1.000
_cell.angle_alpha   90.00
_cell.angle_beta   90.00
_cell.angle_gamma   90.00
#
_symmetry.space_group_name_H-M   'P 1'
#
loop_
_entity.id
_entity.type
_entity.pdbx_description
1 polymer ?
#
loop_
_entity_poly.entity_id
_entity_poly.type
_entity_poly.pdbx_seq_one_letter_code
_entity_poly.pdbx_strand_id
1 'polypeptide(L)'
;MSLMIKQGNMRLTVKWILSVAIPVAILLIPKNDVFTQQVSTFIACSLWLILCAAFELFPSLFIPAFLLPLLYVLTGTCSFTTAYSSWTAEILFVIIGAFVLAAVLEESGFLKRVAYWVILRTGGTFKGVYYGIFLVSFLIAVITFGNAYIFTAAFAYGIVRGLGLGRSREAALITFASALGCMQLRLFIWSPATAGLITGSVQAYMPDFAITLIGQFIHLWPIALCSILTAILIYYLFGGKQCEIAGGADFIRKEYESLGKMPSTEKKAGVILLMVALYMVTQPLHGLNMNYGFLIFPMFYFFPGMKVGTIKSIQSVDFGMIFFVSSCMAIGIVGSAVGIGTILTNALVPLLAPFGPTIASFGIVLFGIAVNFVLTPTAMLGALPGPLVAIAQGLGMDPLPLVYGLLLSTDLIFLPYEYVPYLIFFSFGMMSTNDFLKLSLVKIGVALVFILIVLLPYWKLIGLL
;
A
#
# COMPACT_ATOMS: atom_id res chain seq x y z
N MET A 1 16.80 15.94 27.11
CA MET A 1 16.58 16.50 25.77
C MET A 1 17.84 16.53 24.90
N SER A 2 19.01 16.99 25.38
CA SER A 2 20.25 17.05 24.59
C SER A 2 20.87 15.69 24.20
N LEU A 3 20.77 14.67 25.03
CA LEU A 3 21.27 13.30 24.75
C LEU A 3 20.38 12.54 23.73
N MET A 4 19.07 12.74 23.72
CA MET A 4 18.18 12.18 22.72
C MET A 4 18.41 12.80 21.32
N ILE A 5 18.72 14.10 21.26
CA ILE A 5 19.03 14.78 19.99
C ILE A 5 20.36 14.28 19.42
N LYS A 6 21.37 13.99 20.29
CA LYS A 6 22.66 13.44 19.85
C LYS A 6 22.55 12.00 19.31
N GLN A 7 21.74 11.15 19.94
CA GLN A 7 21.50 9.79 19.43
C GLN A 7 20.69 9.79 18.12
N GLY A 8 19.73 10.71 17.97
CA GLY A 8 18.98 10.90 16.73
C GLY A 8 19.88 11.31 15.56
N ASN A 9 20.79 12.27 15.78
CA ASN A 9 21.70 12.76 14.75
C ASN A 9 22.75 11.72 14.33
N MET A 10 23.27 10.93 15.27
CA MET A 10 24.23 9.88 14.94
C MET A 10 23.58 8.76 14.11
N ARG A 11 22.33 8.37 14.40
CA ARG A 11 21.57 7.41 13.60
C ARG A 11 21.26 7.97 12.19
N LEU A 12 20.91 9.23 12.08
CA LEU A 12 20.65 9.89 10.81
C LEU A 12 21.92 9.97 9.95
N THR A 13 23.06 10.33 10.54
CA THR A 13 24.36 10.34 9.86
C THR A 13 24.74 8.95 9.33
N VAL A 14 24.51 7.90 10.11
CA VAL A 14 24.79 6.51 9.67
C VAL A 14 23.87 6.14 8.48
N LYS A 15 22.59 6.48 8.51
CA LYS A 15 21.67 6.26 7.39
C LYS A 15 22.13 6.96 6.11
N TRP A 16 22.58 8.23 6.21
CA TRP A 16 23.15 8.97 5.08
C TRP A 16 24.43 8.33 4.56
N ILE A 17 25.34 7.92 5.43
CA ILE A 17 26.57 7.23 5.04
C ILE A 17 26.23 5.93 4.29
N LEU A 18 25.33 5.11 4.83
CA LEU A 18 24.93 3.85 4.19
C LEU A 18 24.26 4.07 2.84
N SER A 19 23.40 5.09 2.71
CA SER A 19 22.70 5.38 1.45
C SER A 19 23.64 5.82 0.32
N VAL A 20 24.83 6.29 0.63
CA VAL A 20 25.86 6.67 -0.35
C VAL A 20 26.93 5.60 -0.47
N ALA A 21 27.43 5.05 0.65
CA ALA A 21 28.52 4.09 0.66
C ALA A 21 28.16 2.77 -0.05
N ILE A 22 26.94 2.27 0.12
CA ILE A 22 26.50 1.02 -0.51
C ILE A 22 26.44 1.17 -2.05
N PRO A 23 25.78 2.20 -2.64
CA PRO A 23 25.85 2.45 -4.07
C PRO A 23 27.27 2.63 -4.61
N VAL A 24 28.12 3.39 -3.90
CA VAL A 24 29.52 3.58 -4.28
C VAL A 24 30.30 2.28 -4.25
N ALA A 25 30.09 1.42 -3.26
CA ALA A 25 30.73 0.10 -3.20
C ALA A 25 30.38 -0.76 -4.42
N ILE A 26 29.14 -0.69 -4.92
CA ILE A 26 28.71 -1.40 -6.15
C ILE A 26 29.47 -0.87 -7.37
N LEU A 27 29.71 0.44 -7.45
CA LEU A 27 30.48 1.02 -8.55
C LEU A 27 31.95 0.58 -8.56
N LEU A 28 32.50 0.17 -7.40
CA LEU A 28 33.87 -0.30 -7.26
C LEU A 28 34.05 -1.80 -7.60
N ILE A 29 32.97 -2.55 -7.75
CA ILE A 29 33.04 -3.98 -8.14
C ILE A 29 33.66 -4.09 -9.54
N PRO A 30 34.64 -4.98 -9.77
CA PRO A 30 35.24 -5.20 -11.07
C PRO A 30 34.18 -5.55 -12.12
N LYS A 31 34.31 -4.94 -13.30
CA LYS A 31 33.39 -5.15 -14.43
C LYS A 31 33.77 -6.40 -15.21
N ASN A 32 32.77 -7.08 -15.77
CA ASN A 32 32.92 -8.23 -16.65
C ASN A 32 31.80 -8.20 -17.72
N ASP A 33 31.73 -9.20 -18.56
CA ASP A 33 30.77 -9.28 -19.68
C ASP A 33 29.31 -9.29 -19.21
N VAL A 34 29.03 -9.75 -17.99
CA VAL A 34 27.69 -9.79 -17.38
C VAL A 34 27.44 -8.55 -16.52
N PHE A 35 28.41 -8.18 -15.67
CA PHE A 35 28.34 -7.02 -14.81
C PHE A 35 29.05 -5.83 -15.47
N THR A 36 28.37 -5.25 -16.46
CA THR A 36 28.90 -4.12 -17.25
C THR A 36 28.87 -2.80 -16.45
N GLN A 37 29.52 -1.77 -16.98
CA GLN A 37 29.46 -0.43 -16.38
C GLN A 37 28.02 0.10 -16.28
N GLN A 38 27.20 -0.13 -17.32
CA GLN A 38 25.78 0.29 -17.32
C GLN A 38 24.95 -0.43 -16.26
N VAL A 39 25.16 -1.75 -16.11
CA VAL A 39 24.52 -2.55 -15.05
C VAL A 39 24.91 -2.04 -13.66
N SER A 40 26.20 -1.79 -13.46
CA SER A 40 26.72 -1.28 -12.18
C SER A 40 26.13 0.09 -11.80
N THR A 41 26.10 1.04 -12.75
CA THR A 41 25.53 2.38 -12.53
C THR A 41 24.03 2.31 -12.34
N PHE A 42 23.33 1.47 -13.10
CA PHE A 42 21.89 1.23 -12.91
C PHE A 42 21.59 0.74 -11.49
N ILE A 43 22.29 -0.30 -11.02
CA ILE A 43 22.06 -0.86 -9.68
C ILE A 43 22.40 0.19 -8.61
N ALA A 44 23.50 0.91 -8.74
CA ALA A 44 23.90 1.92 -7.78
C ALA A 44 22.88 3.05 -7.66
N CYS A 45 22.42 3.63 -8.78
CA CYS A 45 21.42 4.70 -8.79
C CYS A 45 20.05 4.22 -8.27
N SER A 46 19.60 3.02 -8.68
CA SER A 46 18.34 2.43 -8.22
C SER A 46 18.37 2.19 -6.72
N LEU A 47 19.46 1.59 -6.23
CA LEU A 47 19.62 1.31 -4.80
C LEU A 47 19.72 2.58 -3.96
N TRP A 48 20.30 3.64 -4.50
CA TRP A 48 20.30 4.95 -3.83
C TRP A 48 18.88 5.48 -3.58
N LEU A 49 17.98 5.47 -4.59
CA LEU A 49 16.58 5.83 -4.41
C LEU A 49 15.92 4.96 -3.35
N ILE A 50 16.09 3.64 -3.46
CA ILE A 50 15.49 2.66 -2.55
C ILE A 50 15.93 2.90 -1.10
N LEU A 51 17.23 3.12 -0.87
CA LEU A 51 17.77 3.42 0.45
C LEU A 51 17.29 4.78 0.98
N CYS A 52 17.21 5.80 0.12
CA CYS A 52 16.64 7.09 0.52
C CYS A 52 15.18 6.97 0.97
N ALA A 53 14.38 6.15 0.27
CA ALA A 53 12.99 5.88 0.62
C ALA A 53 12.89 5.03 1.90
N ALA A 54 13.69 3.97 2.02
CA ALA A 54 13.68 3.07 3.17
C ALA A 54 14.13 3.75 4.47
N PHE A 55 15.12 4.63 4.39
CA PHE A 55 15.64 5.34 5.55
C PHE A 55 14.90 6.66 5.84
N GLU A 56 13.95 7.04 4.99
CA GLU A 56 13.20 8.30 5.09
C GLU A 56 14.15 9.51 5.22
N LEU A 57 15.16 9.58 4.34
CA LEU A 57 16.23 10.59 4.42
C LEU A 57 15.77 11.98 4.02
N PHE A 58 14.75 12.09 3.20
CA PHE A 58 14.19 13.34 2.72
C PHE A 58 12.79 13.56 3.29
N PRO A 59 12.35 14.80 3.45
CA PRO A 59 11.03 15.13 3.98
C PRO A 59 9.89 14.70 3.04
N SER A 60 10.20 14.38 1.78
CA SER A 60 9.27 13.86 0.79
C SER A 60 9.98 12.91 -0.17
N LEU A 61 9.29 11.86 -0.58
CA LEU A 61 9.75 10.95 -1.62
C LEU A 61 9.92 11.64 -2.98
N PHE A 62 9.34 12.83 -3.15
CA PHE A 62 9.51 13.65 -4.34
C PHE A 62 10.98 13.88 -4.71
N ILE A 63 11.81 14.24 -3.72
CA ILE A 63 13.21 14.65 -3.97
C ILE A 63 14.04 13.52 -4.58
N PRO A 64 14.19 12.35 -3.93
CA PRO A 64 15.00 11.27 -4.49
C PRO A 64 14.36 10.69 -5.77
N ALA A 65 13.04 10.68 -5.85
CA ALA A 65 12.33 10.21 -7.03
C ALA A 65 12.52 11.13 -8.24
N PHE A 66 12.54 12.45 -8.05
CA PHE A 66 12.82 13.40 -9.10
C PHE A 66 14.25 13.26 -9.64
N LEU A 67 15.20 12.97 -8.74
CA LEU A 67 16.62 12.89 -9.10
C LEU A 67 17.00 11.56 -9.78
N LEU A 68 16.32 10.46 -9.51
CA LEU A 68 16.73 9.15 -10.03
C LEU A 68 16.80 9.07 -11.57
N PRO A 69 15.76 9.46 -12.34
CA PRO A 69 15.85 9.41 -13.80
C PRO A 69 16.98 10.30 -14.34
N LEU A 70 17.20 11.46 -13.68
CA LEU A 70 18.31 12.35 -14.04
C LEU A 70 19.68 11.69 -13.77
N LEU A 71 19.83 10.96 -12.67
CA LEU A 71 21.06 10.24 -12.37
C LEU A 71 21.36 9.18 -13.44
N TYR A 72 20.38 8.46 -13.96
CA TYR A 72 20.57 7.53 -15.06
C TYR A 72 21.11 8.22 -16.32
N VAL A 73 20.58 9.40 -16.63
CA VAL A 73 21.06 10.18 -17.79
C VAL A 73 22.48 10.69 -17.56
N LEU A 74 22.75 11.30 -16.41
CA LEU A 74 24.06 11.88 -16.08
C LEU A 74 25.18 10.84 -16.00
N THR A 75 24.86 9.62 -15.58
CA THR A 75 25.82 8.49 -15.52
C THR A 75 25.97 7.77 -16.85
N GLY A 76 25.24 8.17 -17.90
CA GLY A 76 25.28 7.51 -19.20
C GLY A 76 24.64 6.11 -19.21
N THR A 77 23.83 5.80 -18.21
CA THR A 77 23.13 4.50 -18.11
C THR A 77 22.09 4.34 -19.22
N CYS A 78 21.34 5.42 -19.53
CA CYS A 78 20.39 5.44 -20.65
C CYS A 78 20.14 6.89 -21.14
N SER A 79 19.37 7.00 -22.26
CA SER A 79 18.97 8.28 -22.80
C SER A 79 17.92 8.99 -21.93
N PHE A 80 17.78 10.31 -22.08
CA PHE A 80 16.73 11.09 -21.40
C PHE A 80 15.33 10.57 -21.74
N THR A 81 15.06 10.26 -23.00
CA THR A 81 13.76 9.72 -23.44
C THR A 81 13.45 8.38 -22.78
N THR A 82 14.43 7.51 -22.61
CA THR A 82 14.25 6.23 -21.91
C THR A 82 13.99 6.45 -20.42
N ALA A 83 14.78 7.27 -19.75
CA ALA A 83 14.66 7.53 -18.31
C ALA A 83 13.30 8.14 -17.91
N TYR A 84 12.75 9.02 -18.77
CA TYR A 84 11.49 9.72 -18.52
C TYR A 84 10.28 9.15 -19.27
N SER A 85 10.41 8.04 -19.99
CA SER A 85 9.30 7.40 -20.73
C SER A 85 8.13 6.99 -19.85
N SER A 86 8.36 6.73 -18.54
CA SER A 86 7.33 6.44 -17.54
C SER A 86 6.24 7.53 -17.46
N TRP A 87 6.55 8.79 -17.79
CA TRP A 87 5.58 9.89 -17.74
C TRP A 87 4.49 9.83 -18.82
N THR A 88 4.64 8.96 -19.83
CA THR A 88 3.57 8.68 -20.80
C THR A 88 2.60 7.61 -20.32
N ALA A 89 2.84 6.98 -19.16
CA ALA A 89 2.01 5.90 -18.64
C ALA A 89 0.70 6.42 -18.06
N GLU A 90 -0.41 5.85 -18.51
CA GLU A 90 -1.78 6.17 -18.08
C GLU A 90 -1.96 6.11 -16.56
N ILE A 91 -1.30 5.13 -15.92
CA ILE A 91 -1.45 4.88 -14.49
C ILE A 91 -1.10 6.07 -13.59
N LEU A 92 -0.18 6.93 -14.00
CA LEU A 92 0.16 8.13 -13.22
C LEU A 92 -1.03 9.09 -13.13
N PHE A 93 -1.77 9.26 -14.21
CA PHE A 93 -2.97 10.11 -14.26
C PHE A 93 -4.13 9.46 -13.49
N VAL A 94 -4.25 8.14 -13.52
CA VAL A 94 -5.24 7.38 -12.72
C VAL A 94 -5.01 7.62 -11.22
N ILE A 95 -3.77 7.61 -10.77
CA ILE A 95 -3.41 7.89 -9.37
C ILE A 95 -3.80 9.32 -8.99
N ILE A 96 -3.57 10.31 -9.86
CA ILE A 96 -4.00 11.70 -9.62
C ILE A 96 -5.52 11.76 -9.43
N GLY A 97 -6.28 11.15 -10.34
CA GLY A 97 -7.74 11.11 -10.24
C GLY A 97 -8.26 10.42 -8.98
N ALA A 98 -7.60 9.33 -8.56
CA ALA A 98 -7.95 8.63 -7.32
C ALA A 98 -7.66 9.48 -6.07
N PHE A 99 -6.55 10.22 -6.02
CA PHE A 99 -6.26 11.15 -4.92
C PHE A 99 -7.27 12.29 -4.87
N VAL A 100 -7.63 12.88 -6.02
CA VAL A 100 -8.67 13.94 -6.10
C VAL A 100 -10.01 13.40 -5.60
N LEU A 101 -10.42 12.18 -6.03
CA LEU A 101 -11.65 11.54 -5.57
C LEU A 101 -11.65 11.38 -4.04
N ALA A 102 -10.60 10.83 -3.48
CA ALA A 102 -10.46 10.61 -2.03
C ALA A 102 -10.51 11.94 -1.25
N ALA A 103 -9.77 12.94 -1.69
CA ALA A 103 -9.74 14.26 -1.05
C ALA A 103 -11.11 14.94 -1.02
N VAL A 104 -11.86 14.92 -2.13
CA VAL A 104 -13.21 15.51 -2.19
C VAL A 104 -14.20 14.74 -1.32
N LEU A 105 -14.14 13.42 -1.27
CA LEU A 105 -14.97 12.59 -0.39
C LEU A 105 -14.72 12.90 1.08
N GLU A 106 -13.46 13.13 1.46
CA GLU A 106 -13.09 13.51 2.82
C GLU A 106 -13.57 14.93 3.15
N GLU A 107 -13.23 15.93 2.33
CA GLU A 107 -13.61 17.34 2.52
C GLU A 107 -15.14 17.54 2.56
N SER A 108 -15.89 16.78 1.77
CA SER A 108 -17.36 16.87 1.75
C SER A 108 -18.03 16.38 3.04
N GLY A 109 -17.33 15.63 3.89
CA GLY A 109 -17.88 14.98 5.07
C GLY A 109 -18.54 13.63 4.81
N PHE A 110 -18.60 13.18 3.55
CA PHE A 110 -19.25 11.92 3.16
C PHE A 110 -18.65 10.71 3.91
N LEU A 111 -17.31 10.63 4.01
CA LEU A 111 -16.64 9.52 4.69
C LEU A 111 -16.99 9.49 6.19
N LYS A 112 -17.05 10.65 6.85
CA LYS A 112 -17.41 10.77 8.28
C LYS A 112 -18.84 10.27 8.52
N ARG A 113 -19.79 10.62 7.67
CA ARG A 113 -21.16 10.15 7.75
C ARG A 113 -21.29 8.65 7.58
N VAL A 114 -20.65 8.07 6.56
CA VAL A 114 -20.64 6.62 6.34
C VAL A 114 -20.07 5.90 7.56
N ALA A 115 -18.99 6.42 8.12
CA ALA A 115 -18.32 5.83 9.27
C ALA A 115 -19.25 5.76 10.51
N TYR A 116 -19.83 6.88 10.92
CA TYR A 116 -20.75 6.89 12.08
C TYR A 116 -22.01 6.07 11.82
N TRP A 117 -22.57 6.11 10.61
CA TRP A 117 -23.74 5.31 10.25
C TRP A 117 -23.51 3.80 10.43
N VAL A 118 -22.34 3.30 10.03
CA VAL A 118 -21.98 1.88 10.19
C VAL A 118 -21.81 1.53 11.67
N ILE A 119 -21.08 2.34 12.46
CA ILE A 119 -20.83 2.04 13.88
C ILE A 119 -22.12 2.06 14.69
N LEU A 120 -23.06 2.96 14.41
CA LEU A 120 -24.38 2.96 15.04
C LEU A 120 -25.12 1.63 14.90
N ARG A 121 -24.94 0.94 13.77
CA ARG A 121 -25.57 -0.36 13.50
C ARG A 121 -24.93 -1.53 14.27
N THR A 122 -23.75 -1.34 14.83
CA THR A 122 -23.02 -2.39 15.57
C THR A 122 -23.26 -2.38 17.08
N GLY A 123 -24.04 -1.43 17.61
CA GLY A 123 -24.62 -1.45 18.97
C GLY A 123 -23.72 -0.98 20.07
N GLY A 124 -22.96 -0.01 20.10
CA GLY A 124 -22.34 0.76 21.23
C GLY A 124 -21.59 0.01 22.35
N THR A 125 -21.57 -1.31 22.36
CA THR A 125 -20.73 -2.13 23.24
C THR A 125 -19.28 -2.13 22.74
N PHE A 126 -18.31 -2.47 23.60
CA PHE A 126 -16.92 -2.57 23.17
C PHE A 126 -16.77 -3.51 21.96
N LYS A 127 -17.41 -4.68 22.01
CA LYS A 127 -17.45 -5.63 20.87
C LYS A 127 -18.01 -4.97 19.61
N GLY A 128 -19.10 -4.24 19.73
CA GLY A 128 -19.73 -3.53 18.60
C GLY A 128 -18.80 -2.47 18.01
N VAL A 129 -18.20 -1.63 18.86
CA VAL A 129 -17.25 -0.60 18.42
C VAL A 129 -16.01 -1.22 17.77
N TYR A 130 -15.44 -2.29 18.34
CA TYR A 130 -14.27 -2.99 17.80
C TYR A 130 -14.53 -3.52 16.38
N TYR A 131 -15.58 -4.33 16.18
CA TYR A 131 -15.90 -4.86 14.85
C TYR A 131 -16.49 -3.80 13.93
N GLY A 132 -17.19 -2.83 14.49
CA GLY A 132 -17.71 -1.67 13.74
C GLY A 132 -16.61 -0.85 13.11
N ILE A 133 -15.55 -0.53 13.86
CA ILE A 133 -14.44 0.26 13.34
C ILE A 133 -13.59 -0.54 12.35
N PHE A 134 -13.42 -1.85 12.57
CA PHE A 134 -12.80 -2.77 11.60
C PHE A 134 -13.54 -2.73 10.25
N LEU A 135 -14.87 -2.86 10.27
CA LEU A 135 -15.71 -2.81 9.07
C LEU A 135 -15.72 -1.42 8.42
N VAL A 136 -15.83 -0.36 9.22
CA VAL A 136 -15.80 1.03 8.72
C VAL A 136 -14.49 1.30 7.98
N SER A 137 -13.36 0.94 8.58
CA SER A 137 -12.04 1.18 7.98
C SER A 137 -11.87 0.44 6.68
N PHE A 138 -12.40 -0.78 6.58
CA PHE A 138 -12.47 -1.52 5.32
C PHE A 138 -13.36 -0.81 4.27
N LEU A 139 -14.59 -0.44 4.64
CA LEU A 139 -15.51 0.23 3.71
C LEU A 139 -14.92 1.56 3.19
N ILE A 140 -14.30 2.34 4.08
CA ILE A 140 -13.64 3.58 3.68
C ILE A 140 -12.44 3.29 2.76
N ALA A 141 -11.63 2.28 3.06
CA ALA A 141 -10.53 1.89 2.20
C ALA A 141 -11.01 1.45 0.80
N VAL A 142 -12.14 0.73 0.71
CA VAL A 142 -12.78 0.37 -0.57
C VAL A 142 -13.26 1.61 -1.31
N ILE A 143 -14.02 2.47 -0.64
CA ILE A 143 -14.60 3.71 -1.20
C ILE A 143 -13.51 4.64 -1.77
N THR A 144 -12.36 4.70 -1.11
CA THR A 144 -11.24 5.56 -1.48
C THR A 144 -10.15 4.85 -2.29
N PHE A 145 -10.41 3.63 -2.72
CA PHE A 145 -9.44 2.80 -3.44
C PHE A 145 -8.07 2.70 -2.75
N GLY A 146 -8.11 2.59 -1.42
CA GLY A 146 -6.92 2.41 -0.58
C GLY A 146 -6.27 3.70 -0.04
N ASN A 147 -6.78 4.88 -0.39
CA ASN A 147 -6.14 6.18 -0.06
C ASN A 147 -6.69 6.86 1.21
N ALA A 148 -7.21 6.11 2.18
CA ALA A 148 -7.86 6.71 3.36
C ALA A 148 -7.26 6.29 4.71
N TYR A 149 -6.04 5.79 4.75
CA TYR A 149 -5.43 5.38 6.02
C TYR A 149 -5.26 6.53 7.01
N ILE A 150 -5.00 7.76 6.54
CA ILE A 150 -4.92 8.96 7.39
C ILE A 150 -6.28 9.24 8.02
N PHE A 151 -7.34 9.27 7.21
CA PHE A 151 -8.70 9.49 7.69
C PHE A 151 -9.15 8.39 8.67
N THR A 152 -8.94 7.11 8.34
CA THR A 152 -9.34 6.00 9.21
C THR A 152 -8.58 5.99 10.53
N ALA A 153 -7.29 6.34 10.53
CA ALA A 153 -6.50 6.48 11.74
C ALA A 153 -6.98 7.65 12.64
N ALA A 154 -7.22 8.82 12.03
CA ALA A 154 -7.76 9.98 12.73
C ALA A 154 -9.18 9.72 13.26
N PHE A 155 -10.01 9.01 12.49
CA PHE A 155 -11.35 8.63 12.90
C PHE A 155 -11.32 7.64 14.09
N ALA A 156 -10.47 6.62 14.05
CA ALA A 156 -10.28 5.70 15.17
C ALA A 156 -9.81 6.43 16.42
N TYR A 157 -8.87 7.35 16.29
CA TYR A 157 -8.42 8.21 17.39
C TYR A 157 -9.56 9.05 17.94
N GLY A 158 -10.38 9.67 17.09
CA GLY A 158 -11.55 10.45 17.49
C GLY A 158 -12.56 9.62 18.30
N ILE A 159 -12.83 8.38 17.88
CA ILE A 159 -13.70 7.45 18.63
C ILE A 159 -13.09 7.12 20.00
N VAL A 160 -11.81 6.74 20.05
CA VAL A 160 -11.11 6.41 21.30
C VAL A 160 -11.16 7.58 22.29
N ARG A 161 -10.90 8.81 21.83
CA ARG A 161 -10.93 10.03 22.65
C ARG A 161 -12.33 10.39 23.09
N GLY A 162 -13.31 10.29 22.19
CA GLY A 162 -14.71 10.57 22.48
C GLY A 162 -15.34 9.61 23.50
N LEU A 163 -14.86 8.38 23.54
CA LEU A 163 -15.22 7.38 24.56
C LEU A 163 -14.47 7.58 25.89
N GLY A 164 -13.66 8.63 26.02
CA GLY A 164 -12.87 8.90 27.22
C GLY A 164 -11.72 7.91 27.46
N LEU A 165 -11.37 7.10 26.47
CA LEU A 165 -10.29 6.14 26.56
C LEU A 165 -8.95 6.87 26.40
N GLY A 166 -8.05 6.69 27.37
CA GLY A 166 -6.65 7.09 27.23
C GLY A 166 -5.83 5.98 26.53
N ARG A 167 -4.52 5.96 26.79
CA ARG A 167 -3.67 4.84 26.36
C ARG A 167 -4.00 3.60 27.19
N SER A 168 -4.83 2.75 26.65
CA SER A 168 -5.39 1.56 27.32
C SER A 168 -5.41 0.38 26.35
N ARG A 169 -5.75 -0.80 26.89
CA ARG A 169 -5.96 -2.01 26.07
C ARG A 169 -7.09 -1.81 25.06
N GLU A 170 -8.18 -1.21 25.49
CA GLU A 170 -9.34 -0.89 24.67
C GLU A 170 -8.95 0.01 23.50
N ALA A 171 -8.21 1.07 23.79
CA ALA A 171 -7.72 2.00 22.77
C ALA A 171 -6.78 1.32 21.77
N ALA A 172 -5.87 0.47 22.25
CA ALA A 172 -4.97 -0.30 21.38
C ALA A 172 -5.74 -1.26 20.47
N LEU A 173 -6.72 -1.99 21.00
CA LEU A 173 -7.56 -2.90 20.22
C LEU A 173 -8.39 -2.17 19.16
N ILE A 174 -9.06 -1.08 19.50
CA ILE A 174 -9.83 -0.26 18.55
C ILE A 174 -8.94 0.28 17.44
N THR A 175 -7.79 0.85 17.81
CA THR A 175 -6.84 1.42 16.82
C THR A 175 -6.27 0.35 15.90
N PHE A 176 -5.90 -0.81 16.44
CA PHE A 176 -5.38 -1.91 15.63
C PHE A 176 -6.46 -2.56 14.77
N ALA A 177 -7.70 -2.66 15.23
CA ALA A 177 -8.83 -3.12 14.42
C ALA A 177 -9.08 -2.21 13.22
N SER A 178 -8.96 -0.88 13.41
CA SER A 178 -9.03 0.08 12.30
C SER A 178 -7.89 -0.15 11.29
N ALA A 179 -6.67 -0.35 11.77
CA ALA A 179 -5.52 -0.64 10.91
C ALA A 179 -5.71 -1.96 10.13
N LEU A 180 -6.20 -3.03 10.78
CA LEU A 180 -6.53 -4.30 10.11
C LEU A 180 -7.56 -4.12 8.99
N GLY A 181 -8.66 -3.43 9.27
CA GLY A 181 -9.71 -3.18 8.28
C GLY A 181 -9.19 -2.36 7.10
N CYS A 182 -8.41 -1.32 7.37
CA CYS A 182 -7.87 -0.44 6.35
C CYS A 182 -6.73 -1.08 5.54
N MET A 183 -5.86 -1.87 6.16
CA MET A 183 -4.63 -2.35 5.53
C MET A 183 -4.72 -3.81 5.08
N GLN A 184 -5.03 -4.75 5.97
CA GLN A 184 -5.05 -6.17 5.64
C GLN A 184 -6.32 -6.58 4.89
N LEU A 185 -7.50 -6.22 5.41
CA LEU A 185 -8.76 -6.66 4.80
C LEU A 185 -8.90 -6.17 3.35
N ARG A 186 -8.34 -4.99 3.01
CA ARG A 186 -8.41 -4.43 1.66
C ARG A 186 -7.47 -5.06 0.62
N LEU A 187 -6.54 -5.95 0.99
CA LEU A 187 -5.52 -6.47 0.06
C LEU A 187 -6.09 -7.14 -1.19
N PHE A 188 -7.31 -7.68 -1.12
CA PHE A 188 -7.98 -8.24 -2.30
C PHE A 188 -8.70 -7.18 -3.15
N ILE A 189 -8.72 -5.91 -2.71
CA ILE A 189 -9.32 -4.80 -3.46
C ILE A 189 -8.26 -4.11 -4.30
N TRP A 190 -8.53 -3.95 -5.56
CA TRP A 190 -7.65 -3.24 -6.48
C TRP A 190 -7.50 -1.76 -6.07
N SER A 191 -6.28 -1.27 -6.10
CA SER A 191 -5.93 0.12 -5.78
C SER A 191 -5.05 0.71 -6.88
N PRO A 192 -5.37 1.89 -7.43
CA PRO A 192 -4.58 2.52 -8.48
C PRO A 192 -3.10 2.69 -8.11
N ALA A 193 -2.83 3.15 -6.89
CA ALA A 193 -1.46 3.37 -6.43
C ALA A 193 -0.66 2.07 -6.36
N THR A 194 -1.24 1.02 -5.78
CA THR A 194 -0.59 -0.30 -5.67
C THR A 194 -0.43 -0.96 -7.03
N ALA A 195 -1.50 -0.96 -7.84
CA ALA A 195 -1.47 -1.51 -9.18
C ALA A 195 -0.46 -0.77 -10.06
N GLY A 196 -0.37 0.57 -9.93
CA GLY A 196 0.58 1.39 -10.64
C GLY A 196 2.04 1.07 -10.34
N LEU A 197 2.37 0.88 -9.04
CA LEU A 197 3.71 0.47 -8.62
C LEU A 197 4.09 -0.87 -9.25
N ILE A 198 3.22 -1.87 -9.12
CA ILE A 198 3.48 -3.22 -9.63
C ILE A 198 3.54 -3.23 -11.15
N THR A 199 2.50 -2.73 -11.83
CA THR A 199 2.39 -2.74 -13.29
C THR A 199 3.55 -1.97 -13.92
N GLY A 200 3.88 -0.79 -13.36
CA GLY A 200 4.98 0.01 -13.85
C GLY A 200 6.35 -0.67 -13.76
N SER A 201 6.57 -1.44 -12.69
CA SER A 201 7.80 -2.25 -12.54
C SER A 201 7.84 -3.44 -13.50
N VAL A 202 6.69 -4.04 -13.81
CA VAL A 202 6.59 -5.30 -14.57
C VAL A 202 6.53 -5.08 -16.07
N GLN A 203 5.87 -4.04 -16.57
CA GLN A 203 5.63 -3.83 -18.01
C GLN A 203 6.90 -3.72 -18.86
N ALA A 204 8.04 -3.38 -18.25
CA ALA A 204 9.32 -3.41 -18.91
C ALA A 204 9.81 -4.84 -19.27
N TYR A 205 9.32 -5.86 -18.55
CA TYR A 205 9.63 -7.28 -18.74
C TYR A 205 8.50 -8.03 -19.45
N MET A 206 7.27 -7.59 -19.24
CA MET A 206 6.03 -8.19 -19.77
C MET A 206 5.04 -7.06 -20.10
N PRO A 207 5.06 -6.52 -21.34
CA PRO A 207 4.29 -5.35 -21.74
C PRO A 207 2.78 -5.45 -21.51
N ASP A 208 2.20 -6.64 -21.71
CA ASP A 208 0.77 -6.89 -21.55
C ASP A 208 0.33 -7.19 -20.11
N PHE A 209 1.28 -7.13 -19.16
CA PHE A 209 0.97 -7.40 -17.76
C PHE A 209 0.06 -6.32 -17.17
N ALA A 210 -1.04 -6.75 -16.58
CA ALA A 210 -1.94 -5.88 -15.82
C ALA A 210 -2.60 -6.64 -14.67
N ILE A 211 -2.64 -6.00 -13.51
CA ILE A 211 -3.48 -6.47 -12.40
C ILE A 211 -4.86 -5.87 -12.58
N THR A 212 -5.82 -6.68 -12.98
CA THR A 212 -7.21 -6.25 -13.16
C THR A 212 -7.96 -6.28 -11.82
N LEU A 213 -9.00 -5.44 -11.70
CA LEU A 213 -9.87 -5.39 -10.51
C LEU A 213 -10.50 -6.76 -10.22
N ILE A 214 -11.08 -7.40 -11.24
CA ILE A 214 -11.76 -8.70 -11.11
C ILE A 214 -10.74 -9.80 -10.83
N GLY A 215 -9.60 -9.80 -11.54
CA GLY A 215 -8.53 -10.78 -11.34
C GLY A 215 -7.97 -10.72 -9.90
N GLN A 216 -7.61 -9.53 -9.41
CA GLN A 216 -7.14 -9.39 -8.03
C GLN A 216 -8.19 -9.83 -7.02
N PHE A 217 -9.45 -9.46 -7.23
CA PHE A 217 -10.54 -9.90 -6.36
C PHE A 217 -10.65 -11.43 -6.33
N ILE A 218 -10.72 -12.09 -7.49
CA ILE A 218 -10.84 -13.56 -7.56
C ILE A 218 -9.62 -14.22 -6.91
N HIS A 219 -8.42 -13.76 -7.18
CA HIS A 219 -7.21 -14.41 -6.69
C HIS A 219 -6.97 -14.23 -5.19
N LEU A 220 -7.41 -13.12 -4.60
CA LEU A 220 -7.07 -12.73 -3.22
C LEU A 220 -8.26 -12.61 -2.26
N TRP A 221 -9.52 -12.83 -2.69
CA TRP A 221 -10.68 -12.73 -1.79
C TRP A 221 -10.56 -13.60 -0.52
N PRO A 222 -9.87 -14.77 -0.51
CA PRO A 222 -9.73 -15.55 0.74
C PRO A 222 -9.01 -14.78 1.85
N ILE A 223 -8.22 -13.75 1.51
CA ILE A 223 -7.59 -12.87 2.50
C ILE A 223 -8.62 -12.13 3.36
N ALA A 224 -9.83 -11.90 2.84
CA ALA A 224 -10.92 -11.36 3.66
C ALA A 224 -11.24 -12.29 4.84
N LEU A 225 -11.28 -13.61 4.61
CA LEU A 225 -11.50 -14.59 5.67
C LEU A 225 -10.33 -14.61 6.68
N CYS A 226 -9.09 -14.53 6.17
CA CYS A 226 -7.90 -14.40 7.00
C CYS A 226 -7.98 -13.17 7.92
N SER A 227 -8.36 -12.03 7.38
CA SER A 227 -8.47 -10.76 8.12
C SER A 227 -9.57 -10.80 9.19
N ILE A 228 -10.71 -11.38 8.86
CA ILE A 228 -11.82 -11.57 9.81
C ILE A 228 -11.37 -12.53 10.93
N LEU A 229 -10.73 -13.65 10.58
CA LEU A 229 -10.19 -14.60 11.57
C LEU A 229 -9.15 -13.92 12.47
N THR A 230 -8.27 -13.11 11.89
CA THR A 230 -7.27 -12.34 12.65
C THR A 230 -7.94 -11.39 13.63
N ALA A 231 -8.96 -10.63 13.19
CA ALA A 231 -9.71 -9.72 14.06
C ALA A 231 -10.41 -10.46 15.20
N ILE A 232 -11.01 -11.62 14.92
CA ILE A 232 -11.64 -12.47 15.93
C ILE A 232 -10.60 -12.98 16.94
N LEU A 233 -9.49 -13.55 16.48
CA LEU A 233 -8.45 -14.07 17.36
C LEU A 233 -7.84 -12.98 18.22
N ILE A 234 -7.53 -11.83 17.67
CA ILE A 234 -7.01 -10.67 18.43
C ILE A 234 -8.02 -10.26 19.51
N TYR A 235 -9.30 -10.13 19.18
CA TYR A 235 -10.34 -9.78 20.17
C TYR A 235 -10.35 -10.73 21.36
N TYR A 236 -10.29 -12.05 21.12
CA TYR A 236 -10.34 -13.03 22.18
C TYR A 236 -9.02 -13.18 22.94
N LEU A 237 -7.88 -13.21 22.25
CA LEU A 237 -6.56 -13.43 22.87
C LEU A 237 -6.12 -12.22 23.71
N PHE A 238 -6.51 -11.00 23.33
CA PHE A 238 -6.15 -9.78 24.05
C PHE A 238 -7.25 -9.27 24.99
N GLY A 239 -8.17 -10.16 25.41
CA GLY A 239 -9.12 -9.87 26.48
C GLY A 239 -10.22 -8.90 26.10
N GLY A 240 -10.60 -8.79 24.82
CA GLY A 240 -11.69 -7.96 24.35
C GLY A 240 -13.04 -8.24 24.99
N LYS A 241 -13.27 -9.49 25.49
CA LYS A 241 -14.47 -9.84 26.28
C LYS A 241 -14.56 -9.12 27.63
N GLN A 242 -13.41 -8.73 28.18
CA GLN A 242 -13.31 -8.08 29.50
C GLN A 242 -13.32 -6.54 29.38
N CYS A 243 -13.28 -6.05 28.15
CA CYS A 243 -13.29 -4.63 27.88
C CYS A 243 -14.73 -4.10 27.89
N GLU A 244 -14.96 -3.01 28.61
CA GLU A 244 -16.26 -2.34 28.67
C GLU A 244 -16.12 -0.86 28.30
N ILE A 245 -17.17 -0.28 27.73
CA ILE A 245 -17.23 1.13 27.38
C ILE A 245 -18.54 1.71 27.96
N ALA A 246 -18.43 2.63 28.89
CA ALA A 246 -19.58 3.38 29.40
C ALA A 246 -20.02 4.43 28.36
N GLY A 247 -21.32 4.48 28.04
CA GLY A 247 -21.92 5.54 27.21
C GLY A 247 -21.51 5.50 25.72
N GLY A 248 -20.93 4.41 25.22
CA GLY A 248 -20.43 4.32 23.84
C GLY A 248 -21.50 4.52 22.77
N ALA A 249 -22.68 3.94 22.95
CA ALA A 249 -23.81 4.09 22.02
C ALA A 249 -24.31 5.54 21.94
N ASP A 250 -24.42 6.19 23.07
CA ASP A 250 -24.94 7.59 23.17
C ASP A 250 -23.95 8.57 22.53
N PHE A 251 -22.64 8.37 22.74
CA PHE A 251 -21.62 9.18 22.10
C PHE A 251 -21.71 9.07 20.56
N ILE A 252 -21.72 7.86 20.01
CA ILE A 252 -21.78 7.65 18.56
C ILE A 252 -23.08 8.21 17.96
N ARG A 253 -24.21 8.01 18.66
CA ARG A 253 -25.50 8.56 18.24
C ARG A 253 -25.46 10.08 18.19
N LYS A 254 -24.96 10.74 19.22
CA LYS A 254 -24.84 12.19 19.31
C LYS A 254 -23.96 12.75 18.19
N GLU A 255 -22.84 12.12 17.92
CA GLU A 255 -21.96 12.50 16.82
C GLU A 255 -22.63 12.36 15.44
N TYR A 256 -23.37 11.26 15.21
CA TYR A 256 -24.11 11.09 13.96
C TYR A 256 -25.23 12.11 13.81
N GLU A 257 -26.01 12.36 14.87
CA GLU A 257 -27.09 13.34 14.89
C GLU A 257 -26.57 14.77 14.68
N SER A 258 -25.37 15.09 15.19
CA SER A 258 -24.71 16.38 14.97
C SER A 258 -24.42 16.69 13.52
N LEU A 259 -24.27 15.67 12.66
CA LEU A 259 -24.09 15.84 11.22
C LEU A 259 -25.34 16.37 10.50
N GLY A 260 -26.51 16.28 11.14
CA GLY A 260 -27.77 16.74 10.58
C GLY A 260 -28.16 16.06 9.25
N LYS A 261 -29.02 16.73 8.48
CA LYS A 261 -29.42 16.24 7.14
C LYS A 261 -28.24 16.27 6.17
N MET A 262 -28.13 15.25 5.30
CA MET A 262 -27.09 15.14 4.30
C MET A 262 -27.11 16.34 3.33
N PRO A 263 -26.07 17.20 3.33
CA PRO A 263 -26.02 18.38 2.48
C PRO A 263 -25.84 18.01 1.01
N SER A 264 -26.11 18.97 0.12
CA SER A 264 -26.01 18.77 -1.34
C SER A 264 -24.59 18.38 -1.78
N THR A 265 -23.58 18.90 -1.10
CA THR A 265 -22.15 18.58 -1.38
C THR A 265 -21.83 17.11 -1.14
N GLU A 266 -22.26 16.54 0.00
CA GLU A 266 -22.09 15.12 0.29
C GLU A 266 -22.84 14.23 -0.73
N LYS A 267 -24.07 14.60 -1.11
CA LYS A 267 -24.86 13.84 -2.11
C LYS A 267 -24.14 13.83 -3.46
N LYS A 268 -23.68 14.97 -3.94
CA LYS A 268 -22.96 15.10 -5.21
C LYS A 268 -21.64 14.33 -5.16
N ALA A 269 -20.91 14.38 -4.03
CA ALA A 269 -19.69 13.60 -3.84
C ALA A 269 -19.96 12.09 -3.95
N GLY A 270 -21.01 11.60 -3.29
CA GLY A 270 -21.43 10.20 -3.37
C GLY A 270 -21.92 9.77 -4.75
N VAL A 271 -22.60 10.64 -5.50
CA VAL A 271 -23.05 10.35 -6.88
C VAL A 271 -21.84 10.12 -7.80
N ILE A 272 -20.82 10.97 -7.74
CA ILE A 272 -19.62 10.79 -8.59
C ILE A 272 -18.85 9.53 -8.20
N LEU A 273 -18.74 9.22 -6.89
CA LEU A 273 -18.17 7.95 -6.45
C LEU A 273 -18.93 6.76 -7.05
N LEU A 274 -20.28 6.81 -7.00
CA LEU A 274 -21.13 5.77 -7.59
C LEU A 274 -20.90 5.65 -9.11
N MET A 275 -20.73 6.77 -9.81
CA MET A 275 -20.42 6.76 -11.25
C MET A 275 -19.08 6.07 -11.53
N VAL A 276 -18.03 6.35 -10.75
CA VAL A 276 -16.74 5.64 -10.87
C VAL A 276 -16.92 4.14 -10.66
N ALA A 277 -17.61 3.76 -9.57
CA ALA A 277 -17.83 2.36 -9.23
C ALA A 277 -18.65 1.62 -10.31
N LEU A 278 -19.73 2.23 -10.77
CA LEU A 278 -20.56 1.66 -11.85
C LEU A 278 -19.76 1.52 -13.15
N TYR A 279 -18.99 2.53 -13.55
CA TYR A 279 -18.16 2.45 -14.74
C TYR A 279 -17.15 1.28 -14.66
N MET A 280 -16.49 1.10 -13.51
CA MET A 280 -15.54 0.00 -13.34
C MET A 280 -16.23 -1.39 -13.38
N VAL A 281 -17.37 -1.54 -12.70
CA VAL A 281 -18.10 -2.81 -12.65
C VAL A 281 -18.72 -3.15 -14.01
N THR A 282 -19.15 -2.15 -14.77
CA THR A 282 -19.75 -2.34 -16.12
C THR A 282 -18.70 -2.42 -17.24
N GLN A 283 -17.41 -2.42 -16.92
CA GLN A 283 -16.32 -2.54 -17.90
C GLN A 283 -16.53 -3.70 -18.91
N PRO A 284 -16.96 -4.91 -18.51
CA PRO A 284 -17.21 -5.98 -19.45
C PRO A 284 -18.32 -5.68 -20.48
N LEU A 285 -19.24 -4.74 -20.20
CA LEU A 285 -20.33 -4.35 -21.09
C LEU A 285 -19.92 -3.32 -22.14
N HIS A 286 -19.12 -2.33 -21.73
CA HIS A 286 -18.70 -1.23 -22.62
C HIS A 286 -17.32 -1.43 -23.25
N GLY A 287 -16.50 -2.38 -22.76
CA GLY A 287 -15.20 -2.72 -23.34
C GLY A 287 -14.13 -1.62 -23.26
N LEU A 288 -14.42 -0.45 -22.65
CA LEU A 288 -13.47 0.64 -22.49
C LEU A 288 -12.50 0.34 -21.33
N ASN A 289 -11.34 0.99 -21.35
CA ASN A 289 -10.39 0.87 -20.27
C ASN A 289 -11.00 1.39 -18.96
N MET A 290 -10.99 0.55 -17.91
CA MET A 290 -11.59 0.88 -16.60
C MET A 290 -10.91 2.08 -15.93
N ASN A 291 -9.66 2.36 -16.28
CA ASN A 291 -8.88 3.46 -15.74
C ASN A 291 -9.49 4.84 -16.09
N TYR A 292 -10.21 4.96 -17.20
CA TYR A 292 -10.86 6.20 -17.61
C TYR A 292 -11.90 6.68 -16.59
N GLY A 293 -12.45 5.78 -15.76
CA GLY A 293 -13.31 6.15 -14.65
C GLY A 293 -12.65 7.13 -13.68
N PHE A 294 -11.35 6.93 -13.38
CA PHE A 294 -10.59 7.83 -12.52
C PHE A 294 -10.13 9.10 -13.23
N LEU A 295 -9.95 9.06 -14.54
CA LEU A 295 -9.56 10.24 -15.32
C LEU A 295 -10.70 11.24 -15.50
N ILE A 296 -11.92 10.74 -15.69
CA ILE A 296 -13.07 11.54 -16.11
C ILE A 296 -13.94 11.97 -14.93
N PHE A 297 -14.46 11.02 -14.14
CA PHE A 297 -15.51 11.34 -13.15
C PHE A 297 -15.06 12.24 -12.00
N PRO A 298 -13.84 12.12 -11.42
CA PRO A 298 -13.41 13.03 -10.37
C PRO A 298 -13.30 14.48 -10.82
N MET A 299 -13.07 14.74 -12.13
CA MET A 299 -13.01 16.09 -12.67
C MET A 299 -14.37 16.79 -12.65
N PHE A 300 -15.47 16.05 -12.66
CA PHE A 300 -16.81 16.64 -12.55
C PHE A 300 -17.07 17.34 -11.23
N TYR A 301 -16.30 17.03 -10.15
CA TYR A 301 -16.39 17.79 -8.90
C TYR A 301 -16.14 19.29 -9.05
N PHE A 302 -15.37 19.68 -10.08
CA PHE A 302 -14.96 21.07 -10.32
C PHE A 302 -15.83 21.78 -11.34
N PHE A 303 -16.77 21.09 -12.00
CA PHE A 303 -17.61 21.69 -13.04
C PHE A 303 -18.61 22.70 -12.48
N PRO A 304 -18.97 23.73 -13.27
CA PRO A 304 -20.03 24.68 -12.91
C PRO A 304 -21.32 23.94 -12.52
N GLY A 305 -21.92 24.32 -11.39
CA GLY A 305 -23.10 23.65 -10.86
C GLY A 305 -22.83 22.48 -9.90
N MET A 306 -21.70 21.77 -10.01
CA MET A 306 -21.28 20.80 -9.00
C MET A 306 -20.67 21.50 -7.78
N LYS A 307 -19.61 22.24 -7.96
CA LYS A 307 -18.92 23.06 -6.94
C LYS A 307 -18.67 22.31 -5.62
N VAL A 308 -18.21 21.06 -5.72
CA VAL A 308 -17.87 20.21 -4.58
C VAL A 308 -16.36 20.20 -4.37
N GLY A 309 -15.60 20.05 -5.44
CA GLY A 309 -14.13 20.11 -5.40
C GLY A 309 -13.64 21.54 -5.20
N THR A 310 -12.57 21.69 -4.46
CA THR A 310 -11.90 22.95 -4.14
C THR A 310 -10.45 22.93 -4.64
N ILE A 311 -9.80 24.09 -4.66
CA ILE A 311 -8.34 24.16 -4.93
C ILE A 311 -7.58 23.32 -3.89
N LYS A 312 -8.06 23.27 -2.65
CA LYS A 312 -7.46 22.47 -1.58
C LYS A 312 -7.49 20.99 -1.91
N SER A 313 -8.59 20.47 -2.48
CA SER A 313 -8.69 19.07 -2.92
C SER A 313 -7.62 18.72 -3.95
N ILE A 314 -7.26 19.65 -4.85
CA ILE A 314 -6.18 19.47 -5.83
C ILE A 314 -4.82 19.56 -5.14
N GLN A 315 -4.63 20.49 -4.23
CA GLN A 315 -3.36 20.69 -3.52
C GLN A 315 -3.05 19.53 -2.54
N SER A 316 -4.06 18.77 -2.12
CA SER A 316 -3.89 17.58 -1.26
C SER A 316 -3.42 16.33 -2.03
N VAL A 317 -3.31 16.41 -3.36
CA VAL A 317 -2.72 15.32 -4.17
C VAL A 317 -1.26 15.11 -3.76
N ASP A 318 -0.92 13.87 -3.44
CA ASP A 318 0.46 13.51 -3.09
C ASP A 318 1.34 13.39 -4.35
N PHE A 319 1.87 14.52 -4.79
CA PHE A 319 2.82 14.57 -5.91
C PHE A 319 4.11 13.79 -5.61
N GLY A 320 4.52 13.67 -4.34
CA GLY A 320 5.66 12.85 -3.95
C GLY A 320 5.45 11.39 -4.34
N MET A 321 4.26 10.85 -4.11
CA MET A 321 3.89 9.50 -4.52
C MET A 321 3.86 9.35 -6.05
N ILE A 322 3.35 10.32 -6.78
CA ILE A 322 3.30 10.27 -8.26
C ILE A 322 4.72 10.19 -8.84
N PHE A 323 5.63 11.05 -8.37
CA PHE A 323 7.03 11.03 -8.79
C PHE A 323 7.72 9.72 -8.38
N PHE A 324 7.40 9.20 -7.19
CA PHE A 324 7.96 7.93 -6.73
C PHE A 324 7.51 6.76 -7.63
N VAL A 325 6.23 6.67 -7.98
CA VAL A 325 5.71 5.66 -8.91
C VAL A 325 6.39 5.78 -10.27
N SER A 326 6.49 7.01 -10.82
CA SER A 326 7.18 7.27 -12.09
C SER A 326 8.63 6.78 -12.04
N SER A 327 9.36 7.02 -10.94
CA SER A 327 10.74 6.58 -10.79
C SER A 327 10.87 5.07 -10.61
N CYS A 328 9.94 4.42 -9.92
CA CYS A 328 9.88 2.96 -9.87
C CYS A 328 9.64 2.33 -11.25
N MET A 329 8.78 2.93 -12.07
CA MET A 329 8.62 2.54 -13.47
C MET A 329 9.91 2.73 -14.27
N ALA A 330 10.62 3.86 -14.06
CA ALA A 330 11.91 4.09 -14.70
C ALA A 330 12.96 3.03 -14.30
N ILE A 331 12.96 2.54 -13.04
CA ILE A 331 13.80 1.39 -12.63
C ILE A 331 13.49 0.16 -13.50
N GLY A 332 12.20 -0.17 -13.69
CA GLY A 332 11.81 -1.29 -14.53
C GLY A 332 12.26 -1.13 -15.99
N ILE A 333 11.98 0.02 -16.59
CA ILE A 333 12.31 0.32 -18.00
C ILE A 333 13.83 0.33 -18.23
N VAL A 334 14.58 1.05 -17.40
CA VAL A 334 16.04 1.12 -17.53
C VAL A 334 16.68 -0.22 -17.19
N GLY A 335 16.19 -0.92 -16.14
CA GLY A 335 16.65 -2.26 -15.77
C GLY A 335 16.49 -3.28 -16.89
N SER A 336 15.35 -3.25 -17.58
CA SER A 336 15.13 -4.07 -18.78
C SER A 336 16.11 -3.72 -19.91
N ALA A 337 16.30 -2.42 -20.17
CA ALA A 337 17.22 -1.95 -21.22
C ALA A 337 18.69 -2.33 -20.97
N VAL A 338 19.13 -2.39 -19.70
CA VAL A 338 20.50 -2.82 -19.35
C VAL A 338 20.63 -4.35 -19.13
N GLY A 339 19.55 -5.12 -19.31
CA GLY A 339 19.56 -6.59 -19.24
C GLY A 339 19.56 -7.18 -17.83
N ILE A 340 19.12 -6.44 -16.80
CA ILE A 340 19.13 -6.92 -15.40
C ILE A 340 18.27 -8.17 -15.21
N GLY A 341 17.17 -8.28 -15.95
CA GLY A 341 16.28 -9.45 -15.91
C GLY A 341 17.01 -10.75 -16.24
N THR A 342 17.80 -10.75 -17.29
CA THR A 342 18.60 -11.92 -17.70
C THR A 342 19.63 -12.30 -16.63
N ILE A 343 20.30 -11.33 -16.03
CA ILE A 343 21.27 -11.55 -14.95
C ILE A 343 20.60 -12.24 -13.76
N LEU A 344 19.46 -11.70 -13.31
CA LEU A 344 18.71 -12.25 -12.18
C LEU A 344 18.15 -13.64 -12.48
N THR A 345 17.60 -13.85 -13.67
CA THR A 345 17.11 -15.16 -14.10
C THR A 345 18.21 -16.20 -14.06
N ASN A 346 19.37 -15.94 -14.69
CA ASN A 346 20.50 -16.87 -14.71
C ASN A 346 21.05 -17.19 -13.32
N ALA A 347 20.99 -16.23 -12.37
CA ALA A 347 21.48 -16.43 -11.01
C ALA A 347 20.48 -17.17 -10.11
N LEU A 348 19.19 -16.87 -10.20
CA LEU A 348 18.19 -17.30 -9.23
C LEU A 348 17.35 -18.50 -9.67
N VAL A 349 17.09 -18.66 -10.97
CA VAL A 349 16.29 -19.79 -11.47
C VAL A 349 16.88 -21.14 -11.08
N PRO A 350 18.21 -21.41 -11.25
CA PRO A 350 18.78 -22.68 -10.84
C PRO A 350 18.61 -23.00 -9.34
N LEU A 351 18.55 -21.95 -8.50
CA LEU A 351 18.38 -22.08 -7.05
C LEU A 351 16.92 -22.37 -6.67
N LEU A 352 15.95 -21.82 -7.41
CA LEU A 352 14.53 -21.90 -7.10
C LEU A 352 13.82 -23.07 -7.80
N ALA A 353 14.31 -23.48 -8.98
CA ALA A 353 13.70 -24.55 -9.79
C ALA A 353 13.40 -25.86 -9.02
N PRO A 354 14.25 -26.33 -8.08
CA PRO A 354 13.98 -27.57 -7.35
C PRO A 354 12.75 -27.51 -6.44
N PHE A 355 12.29 -26.31 -6.06
CA PHE A 355 11.24 -26.17 -5.02
C PHE A 355 9.81 -26.15 -5.58
N GLY A 356 9.63 -25.98 -6.89
CA GLY A 356 8.32 -25.90 -7.52
C GLY A 356 7.54 -24.58 -7.20
N PRO A 357 6.47 -24.28 -7.98
CA PRO A 357 5.77 -22.98 -7.91
C PRO A 357 5.21 -22.64 -6.54
N THR A 358 4.64 -23.61 -5.83
CA THR A 358 4.00 -23.41 -4.52
C THR A 358 4.99 -22.95 -3.46
N ILE A 359 6.13 -23.65 -3.36
CA ILE A 359 7.16 -23.33 -2.35
C ILE A 359 7.84 -22.02 -2.74
N ALA A 360 8.08 -21.79 -4.04
CA ALA A 360 8.62 -20.51 -4.52
C ALA A 360 7.72 -19.34 -4.14
N SER A 361 6.40 -19.45 -4.35
CA SER A 361 5.43 -18.40 -3.99
C SER A 361 5.39 -18.13 -2.48
N PHE A 362 5.41 -19.18 -1.64
CA PHE A 362 5.50 -19.01 -0.19
C PHE A 362 6.85 -18.41 0.22
N GLY A 363 7.94 -18.82 -0.42
CA GLY A 363 9.27 -18.27 -0.21
C GLY A 363 9.32 -16.75 -0.47
N ILE A 364 8.60 -16.25 -1.47
CA ILE A 364 8.50 -14.82 -1.75
C ILE A 364 7.75 -14.08 -0.62
N VAL A 365 6.73 -14.67 -0.01
CA VAL A 365 6.07 -14.07 1.16
C VAL A 365 7.08 -13.89 2.30
N LEU A 366 7.85 -14.93 2.61
CA LEU A 366 8.88 -14.88 3.66
C LEU A 366 10.00 -13.90 3.32
N PHE A 367 10.44 -13.90 2.07
CA PHE A 367 11.42 -12.94 1.56
C PHE A 367 10.93 -11.50 1.72
N GLY A 368 9.69 -11.21 1.32
CA GLY A 368 9.11 -9.88 1.46
C GLY A 368 9.00 -9.42 2.91
N ILE A 369 8.66 -10.32 3.85
CA ILE A 369 8.69 -10.04 5.29
C ILE A 369 10.11 -9.66 5.75
N ALA A 370 11.12 -10.39 5.31
CA ALA A 370 12.52 -10.05 5.65
C ALA A 370 12.96 -8.72 5.03
N VAL A 371 12.53 -8.46 3.80
CA VAL A 371 12.83 -7.21 3.09
C VAL A 371 12.15 -6.00 3.74
N ASN A 372 10.98 -6.13 4.36
CA ASN A 372 10.30 -5.03 5.06
C ASN A 372 11.15 -4.39 6.17
N PHE A 373 12.12 -5.10 6.73
CA PHE A 373 13.07 -4.50 7.70
C PHE A 373 14.06 -3.53 7.06
N VAL A 374 14.28 -3.63 5.75
CA VAL A 374 15.26 -2.84 4.99
C VAL A 374 14.60 -1.86 4.05
N LEU A 375 13.55 -2.31 3.35
CA LEU A 375 12.79 -1.52 2.39
C LEU A 375 11.39 -1.26 2.93
N THR A 376 10.88 -0.05 2.70
CA THR A 376 9.45 0.17 2.93
C THR A 376 8.62 -0.66 1.95
N PRO A 377 7.42 -1.12 2.34
CA PRO A 377 6.51 -1.85 1.44
C PRO A 377 6.26 -1.16 0.11
N THR A 378 6.18 0.18 0.10
CA THR A 378 6.01 0.97 -1.12
C THR A 378 7.23 0.86 -2.04
N ALA A 379 8.44 0.98 -1.50
CA ALA A 379 9.68 0.82 -2.26
C ALA A 379 9.83 -0.61 -2.80
N MET A 380 9.44 -1.61 -2.00
CA MET A 380 9.47 -3.01 -2.37
C MET A 380 8.55 -3.30 -3.56
N LEU A 381 7.30 -2.80 -3.54
CA LEU A 381 6.34 -2.96 -4.64
C LEU A 381 6.73 -2.19 -5.91
N GLY A 382 7.52 -1.14 -5.79
CA GLY A 382 8.03 -0.43 -6.96
C GLY A 382 9.26 -1.06 -7.59
N ALA A 383 10.09 -1.76 -6.81
CA ALA A 383 11.40 -2.23 -7.26
C ALA A 383 11.44 -3.73 -7.61
N LEU A 384 10.71 -4.59 -6.87
CA LEU A 384 10.90 -6.04 -6.96
C LEU A 384 9.97 -6.79 -7.93
N PRO A 385 8.74 -6.33 -8.28
CA PRO A 385 7.85 -7.11 -9.15
C PRO A 385 8.45 -7.40 -10.52
N GLY A 386 9.14 -6.45 -11.16
CA GLY A 386 9.81 -6.69 -12.45
C GLY A 386 10.82 -7.85 -12.41
N PRO A 387 11.82 -7.82 -11.52
CA PRO A 387 12.72 -8.94 -11.29
C PRO A 387 12.00 -10.27 -10.97
N LEU A 388 10.92 -10.25 -10.17
CA LEU A 388 10.17 -11.46 -9.86
C LEU A 388 9.47 -12.05 -11.09
N VAL A 389 8.97 -11.20 -12.00
CA VAL A 389 8.40 -11.67 -13.28
C VAL A 389 9.46 -12.33 -14.14
N ALA A 390 10.66 -11.75 -14.23
CA ALA A 390 11.76 -12.39 -14.96
C ALA A 390 12.13 -13.78 -14.39
N ILE A 391 12.13 -13.92 -13.06
CA ILE A 391 12.33 -15.19 -12.37
C ILE A 391 11.20 -16.17 -12.68
N ALA A 392 9.94 -15.74 -12.60
CA ALA A 392 8.78 -16.58 -12.89
C ALA A 392 8.81 -17.12 -14.33
N GLN A 393 9.14 -16.27 -15.30
CA GLN A 393 9.32 -16.66 -16.69
C GLN A 393 10.43 -17.71 -16.85
N GLY A 394 11.56 -17.54 -16.17
CA GLY A 394 12.66 -18.51 -16.16
C GLY A 394 12.28 -19.85 -15.51
N LEU A 395 11.35 -19.86 -14.57
CA LEU A 395 10.80 -21.06 -13.92
C LEU A 395 9.65 -21.68 -14.74
N GLY A 396 9.19 -21.04 -15.82
CA GLY A 396 8.05 -21.49 -16.62
C GLY A 396 6.72 -21.46 -15.88
N MET A 397 6.54 -20.52 -14.93
CA MET A 397 5.33 -20.36 -14.13
C MET A 397 4.66 -19.00 -14.37
N ASP A 398 3.35 -18.91 -14.05
CA ASP A 398 2.66 -17.61 -14.04
C ASP A 398 3.34 -16.67 -13.03
N PRO A 399 3.61 -15.40 -13.38
CA PRO A 399 4.24 -14.45 -12.47
C PRO A 399 3.32 -13.95 -11.34
N LEU A 400 1.99 -14.01 -11.50
CA LEU A 400 1.03 -13.48 -10.52
C LEU A 400 1.21 -14.05 -9.11
N PRO A 401 1.43 -15.37 -8.88
CA PRO A 401 1.67 -15.89 -7.54
C PRO A 401 2.85 -15.26 -6.81
N LEU A 402 3.96 -15.01 -7.52
CA LEU A 402 5.14 -14.35 -6.92
C LEU A 402 4.83 -12.87 -6.62
N VAL A 403 4.19 -12.17 -7.54
CA VAL A 403 3.78 -10.77 -7.38
C VAL A 403 2.78 -10.61 -6.23
N TYR A 404 1.78 -11.49 -6.14
CA TYR A 404 0.83 -11.50 -5.03
C TYR A 404 1.48 -11.91 -3.70
N GLY A 405 2.42 -12.85 -3.71
CA GLY A 405 3.21 -13.18 -2.52
C GLY A 405 3.94 -11.96 -1.97
N LEU A 406 4.56 -11.18 -2.86
CA LEU A 406 5.19 -9.92 -2.49
C LEU A 406 4.17 -8.89 -1.99
N LEU A 407 3.02 -8.74 -2.66
CA LEU A 407 1.95 -7.83 -2.23
C LEU A 407 1.43 -8.19 -0.84
N LEU A 408 1.20 -9.46 -0.54
CA LEU A 408 0.74 -9.92 0.76
C LEU A 408 1.74 -9.63 1.87
N SER A 409 3.04 -9.78 1.59
CA SER A 409 4.09 -9.50 2.57
C SER A 409 4.15 -8.03 3.00
N THR A 410 3.66 -7.10 2.18
CA THR A 410 3.64 -5.65 2.50
C THR A 410 2.84 -5.31 3.75
N ASP A 411 1.89 -6.15 4.11
CA ASP A 411 1.09 -5.99 5.33
C ASP A 411 1.63 -6.80 6.52
N LEU A 412 2.59 -7.70 6.30
CA LEU A 412 3.14 -8.56 7.33
C LEU A 412 4.35 -7.90 8.00
N ILE A 413 4.09 -6.80 8.70
CA ILE A 413 5.09 -5.98 9.40
C ILE A 413 5.08 -6.26 10.90
N PHE A 414 6.25 -6.21 11.54
CA PHE A 414 6.42 -6.41 12.98
C PHE A 414 6.33 -5.11 13.76
N LEU A 415 6.85 -4.02 13.21
CA LEU A 415 7.02 -2.75 13.90
C LEU A 415 6.34 -1.62 13.10
N PRO A 416 5.76 -0.62 13.77
CA PRO A 416 4.96 0.39 13.08
C PRO A 416 5.76 1.24 12.10
N TYR A 417 7.07 1.39 12.30
CA TYR A 417 7.92 2.21 11.44
C TYR A 417 8.32 1.53 10.11
N GLU A 418 8.06 0.23 9.94
CA GLU A 418 8.32 -0.46 8.67
C GLU A 418 7.39 0.02 7.55
N TYR A 419 6.20 0.56 7.89
CA TYR A 419 5.25 1.04 6.91
C TYR A 419 4.50 2.29 7.38
N VAL A 420 4.60 3.38 6.60
CA VAL A 420 4.03 4.70 6.93
C VAL A 420 2.57 4.65 7.37
N PRO A 421 1.63 3.95 6.71
CA PRO A 421 0.25 3.87 7.19
C PRO A 421 0.14 3.36 8.63
N TYR A 422 0.85 2.31 9.00
CA TYR A 422 0.85 1.81 10.38
C TYR A 422 1.51 2.76 11.36
N LEU A 423 2.55 3.48 10.92
CA LEU A 423 3.18 4.52 11.74
C LEU A 423 2.17 5.64 12.07
N ILE A 424 1.29 6.01 11.14
CA ILE A 424 0.25 7.00 11.38
C ILE A 424 -0.75 6.50 12.43
N PHE A 425 -1.27 5.27 12.34
CA PHE A 425 -2.11 4.69 13.39
C PHE A 425 -1.41 4.69 14.76
N PHE A 426 -0.11 4.40 14.77
CA PHE A 426 0.70 4.36 15.99
C PHE A 426 0.98 5.77 16.56
N SER A 427 1.17 6.78 15.72
CA SER A 427 1.57 8.14 16.09
C SER A 427 0.56 8.87 16.98
N PHE A 428 -0.70 8.47 16.95
CA PHE A 428 -1.73 8.99 17.86
C PHE A 428 -1.55 8.57 19.33
N GLY A 429 -0.58 7.68 19.63
CA GLY A 429 -0.17 7.34 21.00
C GLY A 429 -1.16 6.46 21.77
N MET A 430 -2.15 5.86 21.10
CA MET A 430 -3.20 5.05 21.73
C MET A 430 -2.74 3.61 22.04
N MET A 431 -1.62 3.17 21.53
CA MET A 431 -1.03 1.86 21.80
C MET A 431 0.48 1.96 22.08
N SER A 432 1.04 1.00 22.80
CA SER A 432 2.49 0.90 23.00
C SER A 432 3.15 0.11 21.87
N THR A 433 4.48 0.27 21.70
CA THR A 433 5.25 -0.56 20.74
C THR A 433 5.11 -2.05 21.04
N ASN A 434 5.05 -2.41 22.33
CA ASN A 434 4.87 -3.81 22.75
C ASN A 434 3.47 -4.34 22.41
N ASP A 435 2.42 -3.51 22.54
CA ASP A 435 1.07 -3.88 22.12
C ASP A 435 1.03 -4.08 20.61
N PHE A 436 1.58 -3.13 19.85
CA PHE A 436 1.66 -3.24 18.40
C PHE A 436 2.39 -4.52 17.97
N LEU A 437 3.56 -4.80 18.54
CA LEU A 437 4.34 -6.01 18.24
C LEU A 437 3.56 -7.30 18.53
N LYS A 438 2.91 -7.41 19.70
CA LYS A 438 2.11 -8.58 20.06
C LYS A 438 0.93 -8.80 19.10
N LEU A 439 0.22 -7.73 18.76
CA LEU A 439 -0.91 -7.77 17.84
C LEU A 439 -0.45 -8.13 16.41
N SER A 440 0.67 -7.56 15.97
CA SER A 440 1.29 -7.87 14.68
C SER A 440 1.80 -9.31 14.59
N LEU A 441 2.38 -9.85 15.67
CA LEU A 441 2.82 -11.26 15.71
C LEU A 441 1.64 -12.23 15.51
N VAL A 442 0.49 -11.97 16.13
CA VAL A 442 -0.72 -12.77 15.90
C VAL A 442 -1.17 -12.63 14.46
N LYS A 443 -1.22 -11.40 13.92
CA LYS A 443 -1.58 -11.15 12.51
C LYS A 443 -0.66 -11.91 11.55
N ILE A 444 0.64 -11.81 11.71
CA ILE A 444 1.62 -12.49 10.86
C ILE A 444 1.49 -14.02 10.97
N GLY A 445 1.40 -14.55 12.19
CA GLY A 445 1.25 -15.98 12.40
C GLY A 445 0.00 -16.55 11.74
N VAL A 446 -1.15 -15.87 11.92
CA VAL A 446 -2.42 -16.27 11.27
C VAL A 446 -2.30 -16.18 9.75
N ALA A 447 -1.72 -15.08 9.23
CA ALA A 447 -1.58 -14.89 7.78
C ALA A 447 -0.68 -15.96 7.15
N LEU A 448 0.48 -16.27 7.73
CA LEU A 448 1.40 -17.29 7.20
C LEU A 448 0.74 -18.68 7.15
N VAL A 449 0.08 -19.06 8.24
CA VAL A 449 -0.65 -20.34 8.30
C VAL A 449 -1.79 -20.36 7.28
N PHE A 450 -2.55 -19.25 7.17
CA PHE A 450 -3.66 -19.14 6.23
C PHE A 450 -3.19 -19.18 4.77
N ILE A 451 -2.11 -18.46 4.45
CA ILE A 451 -1.51 -18.49 3.11
C ILE A 451 -1.12 -19.92 2.75
N LEU A 452 -0.43 -20.62 3.63
CA LEU A 452 0.07 -21.97 3.38
C LEU A 452 -1.07 -23.01 3.23
N ILE A 453 -2.08 -22.94 4.10
CA ILE A 453 -3.12 -23.99 4.21
C ILE A 453 -4.35 -23.66 3.35
N VAL A 454 -4.65 -22.42 3.11
CA VAL A 454 -5.87 -21.98 2.40
C VAL A 454 -5.55 -21.33 1.06
N LEU A 455 -4.72 -20.28 1.04
CA LEU A 455 -4.54 -19.48 -0.15
C LEU A 455 -3.77 -20.22 -1.26
N LEU A 456 -2.65 -20.85 -0.94
CA LEU A 456 -1.86 -21.59 -1.94
C LEU A 456 -2.62 -22.81 -2.51
N PRO A 457 -3.32 -23.63 -1.71
CA PRO A 457 -4.22 -24.66 -2.24
C PRO A 457 -5.36 -24.06 -3.09
N TYR A 458 -5.91 -22.91 -2.69
CA TYR A 458 -6.92 -22.22 -3.49
C TYR A 458 -6.36 -21.76 -4.85
N TRP A 459 -5.15 -21.21 -4.90
CA TRP A 459 -4.49 -20.83 -6.16
C TRP A 459 -4.26 -22.03 -7.08
N LYS A 460 -3.92 -23.20 -6.52
CA LYS A 460 -3.88 -24.45 -7.31
C LYS A 460 -5.24 -24.84 -7.87
N LEU A 461 -6.30 -24.69 -7.06
CA LEU A 461 -7.67 -25.04 -7.48
C LEU A 461 -8.16 -24.20 -8.65
N ILE A 462 -7.81 -22.91 -8.67
CA ILE A 462 -8.20 -21.98 -9.74
C ILE A 462 -7.22 -21.94 -10.92
N GLY A 463 -6.17 -22.78 -10.91
CA GLY A 463 -5.20 -22.88 -12.00
C GLY A 463 -4.22 -21.70 -12.08
N LEU A 464 -3.96 -21.00 -10.96
CA LEU A 464 -2.99 -19.92 -10.89
C LEU A 464 -1.58 -20.43 -10.53
N LEU A 465 -1.47 -21.63 -9.89
CA LEU A 465 -0.25 -22.33 -9.51
C LEU A 465 -0.16 -23.69 -10.17
#